data_1e7d7f727f188667321cddf79b5ae7a1
#
_entry.id   1e7d7f727f188667321cddf79b5ae7a1
#
_cell.length_a   1.000
_cell.length_b   1.000
_cell.length_c   1.000
_cell.angle_alpha   90.00
_cell.angle_beta   90.00
_cell.angle_gamma   90.00
#
_symmetry.space_group_name_H-M   'P 1'
#
loop_
_entity.id
_entity.type
_entity.pdbx_description
1 polymer ?
#
loop_
_entity_poly.entity_id
_entity_poly.type
_entity_poly.pdbx_seq_one_letter_code
_entity_poly.pdbx_strand_id
1 'polypeptide(L)'
;LRNSTGAGMMDCKKALVEADGDMAKAIDILREKGLSQAAKKASRIAAEGAVVSYISENGKIGVITEVNCETDFVGHNENFQALAKSIAAQIASVNPADVAVLLDSAMGDKTVKDVVTEAIANIGENISIRRFTRYESTEGQVYSYIHGGGKIGVLVEIKGGDAELGKDIAMQVAAAN
;
A
#
# COMPACT_ATOMS: atom_id res chain seq x y z
N LEU A 1 21.23 -1.09 10.83
CA LEU A 1 20.31 -2.18 10.51
C LEU A 1 18.84 -1.75 10.70
N ARG A 2 18.45 -1.22 11.88
CA ARG A 2 17.07 -0.80 12.13
C ARG A 2 16.58 0.27 11.15
N ASN A 3 17.38 1.28 10.87
CA ASN A 3 17.00 2.37 9.96
C ASN A 3 16.85 1.90 8.50
N SER A 4 17.51 0.81 8.11
CA SER A 4 17.44 0.27 6.75
C SER A 4 16.37 -0.81 6.57
N THR A 5 15.96 -1.47 7.66
CA THR A 5 14.99 -2.59 7.58
C THR A 5 13.65 -2.32 8.26
N GLY A 6 13.55 -1.27 9.09
CA GLY A 6 12.37 -1.00 9.92
C GLY A 6 12.10 -2.03 11.02
N ALA A 7 12.92 -3.08 11.13
CA ALA A 7 12.72 -4.17 12.07
C ALA A 7 12.87 -3.73 13.54
N GLY A 8 12.23 -4.46 14.45
CA GLY A 8 12.30 -4.21 15.88
C GLY A 8 13.73 -4.29 16.42
N MET A 9 14.04 -3.50 17.46
CA MET A 9 15.40 -3.43 18.02
C MET A 9 15.94 -4.80 18.44
N MET A 10 15.09 -5.63 19.06
CA MET A 10 15.50 -6.96 19.53
C MET A 10 15.73 -7.95 18.38
N ASP A 11 14.98 -7.81 17.28
CA ASP A 11 15.17 -8.62 16.08
C ASP A 11 16.46 -8.23 15.36
N CYS A 12 16.73 -6.93 15.27
CA CYS A 12 18.01 -6.41 14.75
C CYS A 12 19.20 -6.91 15.58
N LYS A 13 19.10 -6.87 16.92
CA LYS A 13 20.14 -7.37 17.81
C LYS A 13 20.40 -8.86 17.59
N LYS A 14 19.32 -9.68 17.55
CA LYS A 14 19.45 -11.13 17.32
C LYS A 14 20.08 -11.44 15.98
N ALA A 15 19.63 -10.77 14.91
CA ALA A 15 20.16 -10.96 13.57
C ALA A 15 21.63 -10.57 13.48
N LEU A 16 22.08 -9.47 14.12
CA LEU A 16 23.49 -9.08 14.16
C LEU A 16 24.35 -10.05 14.95
N VAL A 17 23.85 -10.60 16.05
CA VAL A 17 24.57 -11.62 16.82
C VAL A 17 24.72 -12.90 15.99
N GLU A 18 23.66 -13.34 15.31
CA GLU A 18 23.65 -14.52 14.43
C GLU A 18 24.56 -14.35 13.20
N ALA A 19 24.68 -13.11 12.73
CA ALA A 19 25.54 -12.73 11.61
C ALA A 19 26.98 -12.39 12.00
N ASP A 20 27.39 -12.58 13.25
CA ASP A 20 28.70 -12.16 13.78
C ASP A 20 29.06 -10.70 13.49
N GLY A 21 28.03 -9.80 13.51
CA GLY A 21 28.20 -8.38 13.24
C GLY A 21 28.17 -8.00 11.76
N ASP A 22 28.08 -8.95 10.84
CA ASP A 22 27.96 -8.68 9.40
C ASP A 22 26.59 -8.09 9.05
N MET A 23 26.58 -6.84 8.57
CA MET A 23 25.35 -6.12 8.25
C MET A 23 24.57 -6.74 7.09
N ALA A 24 25.24 -7.22 6.05
CA ALA A 24 24.58 -7.82 4.89
C ALA A 24 23.89 -9.13 5.27
N LYS A 25 24.61 -10.02 5.96
CA LYS A 25 24.03 -11.26 6.49
C LYS A 25 22.89 -11.01 7.46
N ALA A 26 22.98 -10.00 8.31
CA ALA A 26 21.93 -9.64 9.25
C ALA A 26 20.65 -9.17 8.52
N ILE A 27 20.78 -8.46 7.40
CA ILE A 27 19.65 -8.07 6.54
C ILE A 27 19.01 -9.33 5.94
N ASP A 28 19.78 -10.27 5.41
CA ASP A 28 19.28 -11.52 4.84
C ASP A 28 18.53 -12.36 5.89
N ILE A 29 19.08 -12.49 7.10
CA ILE A 29 18.43 -13.18 8.22
C ILE A 29 17.07 -12.52 8.56
N LEU A 30 17.01 -11.19 8.62
CA LEU A 30 15.77 -10.47 8.88
C LEU A 30 14.76 -10.67 7.74
N ARG A 31 15.21 -10.70 6.50
CA ARG A 31 14.36 -10.95 5.33
C ARG A 31 13.76 -12.36 5.36
N GLU A 32 14.57 -13.38 5.59
CA GLU A 32 14.10 -14.78 5.71
C GLU A 32 13.12 -14.96 6.87
N LYS A 33 13.40 -14.32 8.00
CA LYS A 33 12.49 -14.31 9.15
C LYS A 33 11.17 -13.61 8.82
N GLY A 34 11.22 -12.50 8.09
CA GLY A 34 10.04 -11.76 7.62
C GLY A 34 9.17 -12.63 6.69
N LEU A 35 9.77 -13.32 5.73
CA LEU A 35 9.09 -14.28 4.86
C LEU A 35 8.39 -15.39 5.65
N SER A 36 9.08 -15.98 6.64
CA SER A 36 8.50 -17.01 7.49
C SER A 36 7.32 -16.49 8.33
N GLN A 37 7.42 -15.28 8.85
CA GLN A 37 6.34 -14.65 9.61
C GLN A 37 5.13 -14.32 8.73
N ALA A 38 5.35 -13.78 7.53
CA ALA A 38 4.30 -13.50 6.57
C ALA A 38 3.57 -14.79 6.15
N ALA A 39 4.32 -15.85 5.85
CA ALA A 39 3.73 -17.15 5.51
C ALA A 39 2.82 -17.72 6.62
N LYS A 40 3.24 -17.60 7.89
CA LYS A 40 2.42 -18.03 9.04
C LYS A 40 1.13 -17.22 9.21
N LYS A 41 1.10 -15.99 8.73
CA LYS A 41 -0.06 -15.10 8.83
C LYS A 41 -0.93 -15.10 7.59
N ALA A 42 -0.47 -15.63 6.47
CA ALA A 42 -1.15 -15.58 5.18
C ALA A 42 -2.58 -16.18 5.20
N SER A 43 -2.86 -17.12 6.10
CA SER A 43 -4.18 -17.73 6.26
C SER A 43 -5.13 -16.94 7.17
N ARG A 44 -4.65 -15.88 7.83
CA ARG A 44 -5.49 -15.07 8.72
C ARG A 44 -6.38 -14.14 7.89
N ILE A 45 -7.60 -13.97 8.35
CA ILE A 45 -8.57 -13.11 7.68
C ILE A 45 -8.16 -11.65 7.87
N ALA A 46 -7.93 -10.96 6.76
CA ALA A 46 -7.67 -9.52 6.70
C ALA A 46 -8.92 -8.84 6.11
N ALA A 47 -9.90 -8.55 6.96
CA ALA A 47 -11.19 -7.98 6.55
C ALA A 47 -11.29 -6.47 6.80
N GLU A 48 -10.39 -5.92 7.60
CA GLU A 48 -10.24 -4.50 7.85
C GLU A 48 -9.22 -3.88 6.89
N GLY A 49 -8.90 -2.61 7.05
CA GLY A 49 -7.92 -1.90 6.24
C GLY A 49 -8.43 -0.56 5.75
N ALA A 50 -7.91 -0.13 4.62
CA ALA A 50 -8.28 1.16 4.04
C ALA A 50 -8.27 1.14 2.51
N VAL A 51 -9.16 1.94 1.94
CA VAL A 51 -9.07 2.41 0.56
C VAL A 51 -8.31 3.73 0.57
N VAL A 52 -7.30 3.83 -0.26
CA VAL A 52 -6.51 5.06 -0.45
C VAL A 52 -6.50 5.45 -1.92
N SER A 53 -6.28 6.73 -2.19
CA SER A 53 -6.17 7.25 -3.55
C SER A 53 -4.85 7.97 -3.79
N TYR A 54 -4.47 8.02 -5.06
CA TYR A 54 -3.39 8.83 -5.58
C TYR A 54 -3.88 9.55 -6.84
N ILE A 55 -3.61 10.84 -6.95
CA ILE A 55 -3.83 11.64 -8.16
C ILE A 55 -2.50 12.26 -8.56
N SER A 56 -2.12 12.13 -9.84
CA SER A 56 -0.92 12.78 -10.36
C SER A 56 -1.04 14.31 -10.34
N GLU A 57 0.09 15.02 -10.29
CA GLU A 57 0.12 16.49 -10.21
C GLU A 57 -0.66 17.17 -11.35
N ASN A 58 -0.65 16.58 -12.54
CA ASN A 58 -1.38 17.09 -13.70
C ASN A 58 -2.86 16.64 -13.76
N GLY A 59 -3.33 15.87 -12.76
CA GLY A 59 -4.70 15.35 -12.71
C GLY A 59 -5.05 14.31 -13.77
N LYS A 60 -4.06 13.80 -14.51
CA LYS A 60 -4.30 12.87 -15.63
C LYS A 60 -4.34 11.41 -15.21
N ILE A 61 -3.64 11.05 -14.14
CA ILE A 61 -3.61 9.69 -13.61
C ILE A 61 -4.24 9.69 -12.23
N GLY A 62 -5.18 8.79 -12.02
CA GLY A 62 -5.78 8.54 -10.71
C GLY A 62 -5.80 7.06 -10.39
N VAL A 63 -5.56 6.74 -9.13
CA VAL A 63 -5.59 5.39 -8.58
C VAL A 63 -6.42 5.37 -7.31
N ILE A 64 -7.23 4.33 -7.16
CA ILE A 64 -7.70 3.88 -5.85
C ILE A 64 -7.24 2.45 -5.62
N THR A 65 -6.84 2.13 -4.41
CA THR A 65 -6.46 0.77 -4.02
C THR A 65 -6.99 0.42 -2.64
N GLU A 66 -7.42 -0.83 -2.49
CA GLU A 66 -7.85 -1.42 -1.23
C GLU A 66 -6.69 -2.26 -0.69
N VAL A 67 -6.19 -1.88 0.48
CA VAL A 67 -5.19 -2.63 1.24
C VAL A 67 -5.83 -3.10 2.53
N ASN A 68 -5.81 -4.41 2.76
CA ASN A 68 -6.45 -5.03 3.91
C ASN A 68 -5.45 -5.39 5.00
N CYS A 69 -5.91 -5.37 6.25
CA CYS A 69 -5.24 -5.84 7.45
C CYS A 69 -6.25 -6.55 8.38
N GLU A 70 -5.78 -7.11 9.50
CA GLU A 70 -6.64 -7.90 10.39
C GLU A 70 -7.55 -7.01 11.26
N THR A 71 -7.05 -5.86 11.74
CA THR A 71 -7.77 -4.97 12.66
C THR A 71 -7.89 -3.54 12.13
N ASP A 72 -8.93 -2.84 12.58
CA ASP A 72 -9.14 -1.42 12.31
C ASP A 72 -8.05 -0.53 12.96
N PHE A 73 -7.48 -0.95 14.10
CA PHE A 73 -6.35 -0.28 14.72
C PHE A 73 -5.16 -0.17 13.77
N VAL A 74 -4.81 -1.25 13.07
CA VAL A 74 -3.77 -1.23 12.05
C VAL A 74 -4.22 -0.44 10.84
N GLY A 75 -5.47 -0.54 10.42
CA GLY A 75 -6.02 0.26 9.33
C GLY A 75 -5.84 1.77 9.52
N HIS A 76 -5.85 2.26 10.76
CA HIS A 76 -5.62 3.67 11.11
C HIS A 76 -4.16 3.99 11.47
N ASN A 77 -3.28 2.99 11.51
CA ASN A 77 -1.87 3.20 11.85
C ASN A 77 -1.14 3.97 10.75
N GLU A 78 -0.30 4.95 11.14
CA GLU A 78 0.43 5.82 10.19
C GLU A 78 1.33 5.03 9.24
N ASN A 79 2.01 3.99 9.74
CA ASN A 79 2.89 3.16 8.90
C ASN A 79 2.10 2.35 7.86
N PHE A 80 0.92 1.84 8.24
CA PHE A 80 0.01 1.15 7.32
C PHE A 80 -0.54 2.12 6.27
N GLN A 81 -0.96 3.30 6.68
CA GLN A 81 -1.45 4.34 5.76
C GLN A 81 -0.35 4.81 4.80
N ALA A 82 0.88 4.97 5.27
CA ALA A 82 2.02 5.31 4.43
C ALA A 82 2.32 4.21 3.41
N LEU A 83 2.29 2.95 3.82
CA LEU A 83 2.42 1.79 2.93
C LEU A 83 1.33 1.80 1.85
N ALA A 84 0.06 1.95 2.23
CA ALA A 84 -1.06 1.95 1.28
C ALA A 84 -0.94 3.09 0.25
N LYS A 85 -0.55 4.29 0.68
CA LYS A 85 -0.29 5.44 -0.20
C LYS A 85 0.89 5.19 -1.14
N SER A 86 1.97 4.59 -0.66
CA SER A 86 3.13 4.27 -1.50
C SER A 86 2.78 3.21 -2.56
N ILE A 87 1.93 2.24 -2.22
CA ILE A 87 1.39 1.26 -3.17
C ILE A 87 0.53 1.96 -4.24
N ALA A 88 -0.35 2.90 -3.86
CA ALA A 88 -1.16 3.65 -4.82
C ALA A 88 -0.29 4.47 -5.80
N ALA A 89 0.77 5.12 -5.31
CA ALA A 89 1.73 5.83 -6.15
C ALA A 89 2.50 4.88 -7.08
N GLN A 90 2.87 3.70 -6.60
CA GLN A 90 3.52 2.67 -7.42
C GLN A 90 2.60 2.20 -8.56
N ILE A 91 1.32 1.92 -8.27
CA ILE A 91 0.32 1.56 -9.29
C ILE A 91 0.22 2.65 -10.36
N ALA A 92 0.18 3.92 -9.95
CA ALA A 92 0.13 5.05 -10.89
C ALA A 92 1.34 5.06 -11.83
N SER A 93 2.53 4.77 -11.30
CA SER A 93 3.80 4.80 -12.03
C SER A 93 3.97 3.63 -12.99
N VAL A 94 3.70 2.39 -12.53
CA VAL A 94 4.04 1.17 -13.31
C VAL A 94 2.88 0.62 -14.13
N ASN A 95 1.64 1.11 -13.91
CA ASN A 95 0.44 0.67 -14.62
C ASN A 95 0.32 -0.87 -14.72
N PRO A 96 0.31 -1.60 -13.62
CA PRO A 96 0.28 -3.05 -13.63
C PRO A 96 -1.08 -3.55 -14.10
N ALA A 97 -1.09 -4.70 -14.79
CA ALA A 97 -2.33 -5.29 -15.30
C ALA A 97 -3.23 -5.83 -14.17
N ASP A 98 -2.63 -6.33 -13.11
CA ASP A 98 -3.32 -6.90 -11.94
C ASP A 98 -2.43 -6.86 -10.69
N VAL A 99 -2.96 -7.39 -9.58
CA VAL A 99 -2.25 -7.42 -8.29
C VAL A 99 -1.02 -8.32 -8.33
N ALA A 100 -1.03 -9.41 -9.11
CA ALA A 100 0.11 -10.30 -9.21
C ALA A 100 1.29 -9.60 -9.89
N VAL A 101 1.05 -8.92 -11.00
CA VAL A 101 2.05 -8.11 -11.71
C VAL A 101 2.55 -6.95 -10.82
N LEU A 102 1.64 -6.31 -10.06
CA LEU A 102 2.02 -5.27 -9.11
C LEU A 102 3.00 -5.81 -8.05
N LEU A 103 2.70 -6.95 -7.45
CA LEU A 103 3.55 -7.55 -6.41
C LEU A 103 4.97 -7.85 -6.87
N ASP A 104 5.14 -8.21 -8.13
CA ASP A 104 6.44 -8.50 -8.74
C ASP A 104 7.15 -7.25 -9.27
N SER A 105 6.47 -6.09 -9.31
CA SER A 105 7.07 -4.86 -9.80
C SER A 105 8.12 -4.30 -8.84
N ALA A 106 9.16 -3.67 -9.41
CA ALA A 106 10.24 -3.05 -8.64
C ALA A 106 9.76 -1.77 -7.95
N MET A 107 10.01 -1.66 -6.65
CA MET A 107 9.74 -0.51 -5.81
C MET A 107 11.04 -0.11 -5.08
N GLY A 108 11.84 0.74 -5.70
CA GLY A 108 13.23 0.98 -5.28
C GLY A 108 14.11 -0.22 -5.59
N ASP A 109 14.84 -0.71 -4.59
CA ASP A 109 15.73 -1.87 -4.65
C ASP A 109 15.04 -3.21 -4.31
N LYS A 110 13.73 -3.19 -4.08
CA LYS A 110 12.92 -4.33 -3.68
C LYS A 110 11.71 -4.49 -4.61
N THR A 111 10.96 -5.57 -4.44
CA THR A 111 9.64 -5.71 -5.06
C THR A 111 8.55 -5.20 -4.12
N VAL A 112 7.37 -4.89 -4.66
CA VAL A 112 6.18 -4.56 -3.84
C VAL A 112 5.88 -5.70 -2.87
N LYS A 113 6.04 -6.96 -3.30
CA LYS A 113 5.90 -8.14 -2.46
C LYS A 113 6.85 -8.14 -1.26
N ASP A 114 8.11 -7.76 -1.47
CA ASP A 114 9.10 -7.66 -0.38
C ASP A 114 8.68 -6.57 0.62
N VAL A 115 8.24 -5.41 0.13
CA VAL A 115 7.77 -4.28 0.97
C VAL A 115 6.56 -4.69 1.81
N VAL A 116 5.58 -5.38 1.22
CA VAL A 116 4.42 -5.90 1.95
C VAL A 116 4.83 -6.94 2.99
N THR A 117 5.75 -7.85 2.64
CA THR A 117 6.28 -8.87 3.56
C THR A 117 6.97 -8.25 4.76
N GLU A 118 7.78 -7.22 4.55
CA GLU A 118 8.42 -6.47 5.64
C GLU A 118 7.40 -5.75 6.52
N ALA A 119 6.36 -5.18 5.93
CA ALA A 119 5.27 -4.56 6.69
C ALA A 119 4.53 -5.58 7.57
N ILE A 120 4.24 -6.77 7.06
CA ILE A 120 3.64 -7.88 7.83
C ILE A 120 4.54 -8.26 9.02
N ALA A 121 5.85 -8.35 8.82
CA ALA A 121 6.79 -8.67 9.88
C ALA A 121 6.86 -7.58 10.95
N ASN A 122 6.86 -6.31 10.54
CA ASN A 122 7.02 -5.16 11.43
C ASN A 122 5.73 -4.81 12.19
N ILE A 123 4.58 -4.85 11.50
CA ILE A 123 3.26 -4.51 12.06
C ILE A 123 2.70 -5.71 12.84
N GLY A 124 2.97 -6.93 12.40
CA GLY A 124 2.55 -8.15 13.09
C GLY A 124 1.20 -8.70 12.66
N GLU A 125 0.56 -8.13 11.66
CA GLU A 125 -0.70 -8.59 11.08
C GLU A 125 -0.53 -9.05 9.64
N ASN A 126 -1.47 -9.88 9.15
CA ASN A 126 -1.59 -10.17 7.73
C ASN A 126 -2.00 -8.90 6.99
N ILE A 127 -1.29 -8.59 5.90
CA ILE A 127 -1.57 -7.43 5.04
C ILE A 127 -1.63 -7.93 3.60
N SER A 128 -2.65 -7.50 2.86
CA SER A 128 -2.81 -7.85 1.46
C SER A 128 -3.32 -6.68 0.63
N ILE A 129 -2.85 -6.58 -0.59
CA ILE A 129 -3.41 -5.70 -1.62
C ILE A 129 -4.55 -6.48 -2.25
N ARG A 130 -5.80 -6.05 -2.02
CA ARG A 130 -6.96 -6.78 -2.51
C ARG A 130 -7.25 -6.48 -3.97
N ARG A 131 -7.29 -5.19 -4.31
CA ARG A 131 -7.63 -4.69 -5.64
C ARG A 131 -7.21 -3.25 -5.80
N PHE A 132 -7.18 -2.82 -7.05
CA PHE A 132 -6.99 -1.42 -7.41
C PHE A 132 -7.71 -1.10 -8.73
N THR A 133 -7.91 0.19 -8.97
CA THR A 133 -8.33 0.74 -10.26
C THR A 133 -7.44 1.92 -10.58
N ARG A 134 -6.96 1.98 -11.83
CA ARG A 134 -6.17 3.10 -12.35
C ARG A 134 -6.87 3.69 -13.57
N TYR A 135 -7.08 5.00 -13.53
CA TYR A 135 -7.56 5.76 -14.68
C TYR A 135 -6.43 6.62 -15.24
N GLU A 136 -6.40 6.75 -16.55
CA GLU A 136 -5.53 7.68 -17.26
C GLU A 136 -6.36 8.44 -18.28
N SER A 137 -6.54 9.74 -18.03
CA SER A 137 -7.37 10.62 -18.84
C SER A 137 -6.56 11.31 -19.92
N THR A 138 -6.98 11.20 -21.16
CA THR A 138 -6.39 11.93 -22.29
C THR A 138 -7.00 13.31 -22.47
N GLU A 139 -8.31 13.46 -22.27
CA GLU A 139 -9.06 14.67 -22.56
C GLU A 139 -9.58 15.40 -21.30
N GLY A 140 -9.79 14.67 -20.21
CA GLY A 140 -10.34 15.19 -18.97
C GLY A 140 -9.32 15.24 -17.85
N GLN A 141 -9.82 15.17 -16.63
CA GLN A 141 -9.07 15.01 -15.39
C GLN A 141 -9.70 13.95 -14.50
N VAL A 142 -8.87 13.32 -13.66
CA VAL A 142 -9.30 12.32 -12.69
C VAL A 142 -9.36 12.96 -11.31
N TYR A 143 -10.45 12.70 -10.60
CA TYR A 143 -10.67 13.14 -9.22
C TYR A 143 -10.97 11.96 -8.33
N SER A 144 -10.66 12.09 -7.05
CA SER A 144 -10.94 11.06 -6.05
C SER A 144 -11.61 11.64 -4.83
N TYR A 145 -12.42 10.80 -4.18
CA TYR A 145 -13.00 11.09 -2.87
C TYR A 145 -12.88 9.87 -1.97
N ILE A 146 -12.36 10.08 -0.77
CA ILE A 146 -12.24 9.04 0.27
C ILE A 146 -13.14 9.45 1.43
N HIS A 147 -14.07 8.55 1.79
CA HIS A 147 -15.03 8.76 2.87
C HIS A 147 -14.80 7.78 4.02
N GLY A 148 -15.20 8.22 5.23
CA GLY A 148 -15.23 7.36 6.41
C GLY A 148 -13.87 6.81 6.82
N GLY A 149 -12.79 7.60 6.69
CA GLY A 149 -11.45 7.17 7.07
C GLY A 149 -10.89 6.03 6.21
N GLY A 150 -11.29 5.97 4.93
CA GLY A 150 -10.84 4.93 4.00
C GLY A 150 -11.79 3.73 3.88
N LYS A 151 -13.04 3.88 4.31
CA LYS A 151 -14.07 2.82 4.14
C LYS A 151 -14.70 2.83 2.76
N ILE A 152 -14.81 3.99 2.14
CA ILE A 152 -15.34 4.18 0.78
C ILE A 152 -14.35 5.02 -0.02
N GLY A 153 -14.03 4.59 -1.23
CA GLY A 153 -13.22 5.34 -2.17
C GLY A 153 -13.90 5.43 -3.53
N VAL A 154 -13.87 6.61 -4.12
CA VAL A 154 -14.42 6.89 -5.45
C VAL A 154 -13.35 7.50 -6.32
N LEU A 155 -13.31 7.08 -7.56
CA LEU A 155 -12.49 7.64 -8.63
C LEU A 155 -13.40 8.01 -9.79
N VAL A 156 -13.32 9.26 -10.26
CA VAL A 156 -14.10 9.74 -11.40
C VAL A 156 -13.19 10.39 -12.44
N GLU A 157 -13.50 10.20 -13.69
CA GLU A 157 -12.90 10.92 -14.80
C GLU A 157 -13.94 11.90 -15.36
N ILE A 158 -13.57 13.18 -15.50
CA ILE A 158 -14.46 14.24 -15.95
C ILE A 158 -13.79 15.04 -17.04
N LYS A 159 -14.51 15.28 -18.14
CA LYS A 159 -14.12 16.18 -19.20
C LYS A 159 -14.81 17.54 -19.01
N GLY A 160 -14.00 18.57 -18.78
CA GLY A 160 -14.51 19.91 -18.44
C GLY A 160 -14.82 20.05 -16.93
N GLY A 161 -15.22 21.29 -16.55
CA GLY A 161 -15.41 21.65 -15.15
C GLY A 161 -14.10 21.95 -14.41
N ASP A 162 -14.22 22.21 -13.12
CA ASP A 162 -13.11 22.51 -12.24
C ASP A 162 -12.93 21.44 -11.13
N ALA A 163 -11.98 21.65 -10.26
CA ALA A 163 -11.69 20.71 -9.18
C ALA A 163 -12.83 20.61 -8.14
N GLU A 164 -13.60 21.67 -7.94
CA GLU A 164 -14.76 21.68 -7.03
C GLU A 164 -15.87 20.78 -7.57
N LEU A 165 -16.22 20.93 -8.85
CA LEU A 165 -17.19 20.07 -9.52
C LEU A 165 -16.75 18.61 -9.50
N GLY A 166 -15.46 18.35 -9.78
CA GLY A 166 -14.92 16.99 -9.74
C GLY A 166 -15.08 16.32 -8.39
N LYS A 167 -14.78 17.05 -7.32
CA LYS A 167 -14.96 16.57 -5.95
C LYS A 167 -16.43 16.35 -5.60
N ASP A 168 -17.32 17.27 -5.97
CA ASP A 168 -18.75 17.17 -5.69
C ASP A 168 -19.38 15.94 -6.37
N ILE A 169 -19.01 15.70 -7.63
CA ILE A 169 -19.46 14.50 -8.35
C ILE A 169 -18.94 13.22 -7.65
N ALA A 170 -17.67 13.17 -7.25
CA ALA A 170 -17.12 12.02 -6.54
C ALA A 170 -17.83 11.79 -5.19
N MET A 171 -18.14 12.87 -4.46
CA MET A 171 -18.92 12.80 -3.21
C MET A 171 -20.35 12.28 -3.48
N GLN A 172 -21.00 12.76 -4.53
CA GLN A 172 -22.35 12.31 -4.90
C GLN A 172 -22.37 10.82 -5.25
N VAL A 173 -21.35 10.33 -5.98
CA VAL A 173 -21.19 8.90 -6.27
C VAL A 173 -21.03 8.10 -4.98
N ALA A 174 -20.22 8.56 -4.04
CA ALA A 174 -20.06 7.89 -2.74
C ALA A 174 -21.36 7.84 -1.93
N ALA A 175 -22.21 8.87 -2.03
CA ALA A 175 -23.47 8.94 -1.31
C ALA A 175 -24.60 8.12 -1.95
N ALA A 176 -24.52 7.87 -3.26
CA ALA A 176 -25.58 7.20 -4.02
C ALA A 176 -25.38 5.66 -4.13
N ASN A 177 -24.27 5.13 -3.66
CA ASN A 177 -23.90 3.70 -3.79
C ASN A 177 -24.28 2.90 -2.54
#